data_a5e9b999a280b3adf2462b205a5a2951
#
_entry.id   a5e9b999a280b3adf2462b205a5a2951
#
_cell.length_a   1.000
_cell.length_b   1.000
_cell.length_c   1.000
_cell.angle_alpha   90.00
_cell.angle_beta   90.00
_cell.angle_gamma   90.00
#
_symmetry.space_group_name_H-M   'P 1'
#
loop_
_entity.id
_entity.type
_entity.pdbx_description
1 polymer ?
#
loop_
_entity_poly.entity_id
_entity_poly.type
_entity_poly.pdbx_seq_one_letter_code
_entity_poly.pdbx_strand_id
1 'polypeptide(L)'
;MLRAAAIDKYDLGDFQFSQAYCFFWDQLEKANLFLQAVIDTRDLPFESREVDWLFSNPISDGGTFTGVADLVTKYGLVPSNVMPESYIANSTSAMATQLRTLLRKDGLELRGELSGFKKKDVPAKLESMKVEMLKDVYRVLALSFGVPPKEFEWNGKTYTPTQFYEELLGYDLQHNYVMLMNDPCREYGKVYEIQYDRHLYDGQNWLYVNLPVERIKEMAIASIKANKAMYFSCDVNKFLDRKKGVADLANFDYESLLGVDFSMDKKQRVMTHASGSSHAMTLIAVDLKEGKPVKWMVENSWGPTAGYKGNIIMTDEWFDEYMFRLVVEKQFVPSDIMEMLNQKPIALPAWDPMFLDE
;
A
#
# COMPACT_ATOMS: atom_id res chain seq x y z
N MET A 1 -9.62 4.68 6.83
CA MET A 1 -9.15 4.87 8.22
C MET A 1 -9.14 6.34 8.63
N LEU A 2 -8.21 7.20 8.19
CA LEU A 2 -8.06 8.59 8.63
C LEU A 2 -9.32 9.44 8.38
N ARG A 3 -9.97 9.27 7.23
CA ARG A 3 -11.24 9.94 6.93
C ARG A 3 -12.32 9.60 7.97
N ALA A 4 -12.51 8.31 8.24
CA ALA A 4 -13.49 7.86 9.23
C ALA A 4 -13.21 8.45 10.62
N ALA A 5 -11.94 8.46 11.02
CA ALA A 5 -11.53 9.06 12.30
C ALA A 5 -11.77 10.58 12.34
N ALA A 6 -11.53 11.30 11.24
CA ALA A 6 -11.79 12.74 11.18
C ALA A 6 -13.29 13.06 11.23
N ILE A 7 -14.11 12.29 10.50
CA ILE A 7 -15.57 12.44 10.51
C ILE A 7 -16.13 12.19 11.92
N ASP A 8 -15.73 11.11 12.56
CA ASP A 8 -16.17 10.74 13.89
C ASP A 8 -15.78 11.80 14.95
N LYS A 9 -14.54 12.29 14.90
CA LYS A 9 -14.01 13.27 15.86
C LYS A 9 -14.63 14.67 15.76
N TYR A 10 -14.98 15.10 14.54
CA TYR A 10 -15.37 16.49 14.27
C TYR A 10 -16.77 16.64 13.66
N ASP A 11 -17.53 15.56 13.50
CA ASP A 11 -18.86 15.53 12.87
C ASP A 11 -18.87 16.24 11.49
N LEU A 12 -17.88 15.88 10.65
CA LEU A 12 -17.61 16.60 9.40
C LEU A 12 -18.57 16.26 8.26
N GLY A 13 -19.54 15.39 8.47
CA GLY A 13 -20.47 14.97 7.43
C GLY A 13 -19.74 14.30 6.24
N ASP A 14 -19.95 14.82 5.03
CA ASP A 14 -19.32 14.28 3.81
C ASP A 14 -17.94 14.90 3.59
N PHE A 15 -16.98 14.52 4.43
CA PHE A 15 -15.60 14.98 4.37
C PHE A 15 -14.70 13.96 3.67
N GLN A 16 -13.77 14.46 2.83
CA GLN A 16 -12.74 13.65 2.21
C GLN A 16 -11.39 14.39 2.21
N PHE A 17 -10.30 13.64 2.39
CA PHE A 17 -8.96 14.11 2.08
C PHE A 17 -8.71 14.04 0.57
N SER A 18 -7.84 14.90 0.05
CA SER A 18 -7.44 14.87 -1.35
C SER A 18 -6.61 13.62 -1.65
N GLN A 19 -7.10 12.76 -2.53
CA GLN A 19 -6.35 11.62 -3.04
C GLN A 19 -5.29 12.10 -4.04
N ALA A 20 -5.60 13.09 -4.87
CA ALA A 20 -4.66 13.69 -5.82
C ALA A 20 -3.41 14.25 -5.12
N TYR A 21 -3.57 14.87 -3.93
CA TYR A 21 -2.45 15.34 -3.12
C TYR A 21 -1.54 14.20 -2.64
N CYS A 22 -2.13 13.16 -2.06
CA CYS A 22 -1.37 12.00 -1.58
C CYS A 22 -0.68 11.28 -2.73
N PHE A 23 -1.38 11.08 -3.85
CA PHE A 23 -0.85 10.40 -5.03
C PHE A 23 0.29 11.17 -5.69
N PHE A 24 0.21 12.51 -5.72
CA PHE A 24 1.30 13.35 -6.23
C PHE A 24 2.62 13.08 -5.51
N TRP A 25 2.60 13.14 -4.18
CA TRP A 25 3.79 12.91 -3.37
C TRP A 25 4.24 11.46 -3.40
N ASP A 26 3.30 10.52 -3.43
CA ASP A 26 3.58 9.10 -3.58
C ASP A 26 4.39 8.81 -4.84
N GLN A 27 3.94 9.31 -5.98
CA GLN A 27 4.61 9.08 -7.25
C GLN A 27 5.98 9.77 -7.34
N LEU A 28 6.12 10.95 -6.75
CA LEU A 28 7.41 11.65 -6.69
C LEU A 28 8.42 10.91 -5.82
N GLU A 29 7.99 10.42 -4.65
CA GLU A 29 8.86 9.68 -3.73
C GLU A 29 9.23 8.29 -4.28
N LYS A 30 8.32 7.59 -4.90
CA LYS A 30 8.63 6.32 -5.59
C LYS A 30 9.61 6.52 -6.74
N ALA A 31 9.49 7.62 -7.49
CA ALA A 31 10.48 7.98 -8.50
C ALA A 31 11.86 8.25 -7.88
N ASN A 32 11.92 8.96 -6.74
CA ASN A 32 13.15 9.17 -5.99
C ASN A 32 13.74 7.84 -5.47
N LEU A 33 12.90 6.96 -4.92
CA LEU A 33 13.30 5.62 -4.48
C LEU A 33 13.92 4.82 -5.64
N PHE A 34 13.25 4.79 -6.79
CA PHE A 34 13.77 4.08 -7.98
C PHE A 34 15.12 4.63 -8.43
N LEU A 35 15.23 5.96 -8.63
CA LEU A 35 16.46 6.58 -9.10
C LEU A 35 17.62 6.37 -8.12
N GLN A 36 17.35 6.43 -6.81
CA GLN A 36 18.37 6.17 -5.80
C GLN A 36 18.76 4.67 -5.78
N ALA A 37 17.79 3.76 -5.86
CA ALA A 37 18.06 2.32 -5.92
C ALA A 37 18.92 1.96 -7.16
N VAL A 38 18.69 2.63 -8.29
CA VAL A 38 19.53 2.48 -9.50
C VAL A 38 20.95 2.97 -9.25
N ILE A 39 21.13 4.08 -8.50
CA ILE A 39 22.47 4.56 -8.09
C ILE A 39 23.14 3.55 -7.15
N ASP A 40 22.43 3.05 -6.15
CA ASP A 40 22.95 2.12 -5.14
C ASP A 40 23.35 0.77 -5.74
N THR A 41 22.63 0.33 -6.78
CA THR A 41 22.89 -0.93 -7.51
C THR A 41 23.77 -0.76 -8.76
N ARG A 42 24.37 0.43 -8.95
CA ARG A 42 25.10 0.79 -10.18
C ARG A 42 26.24 -0.17 -10.54
N ASP A 43 26.89 -0.73 -9.52
CA ASP A 43 28.01 -1.66 -9.70
C ASP A 43 27.58 -3.11 -9.96
N LEU A 44 26.28 -3.43 -9.84
CA LEU A 44 25.73 -4.75 -10.19
C LEU A 44 25.55 -4.88 -11.70
N PRO A 45 25.73 -6.09 -12.26
CA PRO A 45 25.37 -6.35 -13.67
C PRO A 45 23.90 -6.02 -13.96
N PHE A 46 23.62 -5.56 -15.19
CA PHE A 46 22.26 -5.21 -15.59
C PHE A 46 21.30 -6.43 -15.51
N GLU A 47 21.81 -7.62 -15.75
CA GLU A 47 21.10 -8.90 -15.73
C GLU A 47 20.92 -9.45 -14.31
N SER A 48 21.44 -8.79 -13.28
CA SER A 48 21.18 -9.19 -11.89
C SER A 48 19.69 -9.06 -11.58
N ARG A 49 19.14 -10.02 -10.81
CA ARG A 49 17.70 -10.06 -10.53
C ARG A 49 17.18 -8.78 -9.86
N GLU A 50 18.00 -8.14 -9.02
CA GLU A 50 17.64 -6.89 -8.35
C GLU A 50 17.51 -5.74 -9.34
N VAL A 51 18.46 -5.60 -10.27
CA VAL A 51 18.41 -4.56 -11.30
C VAL A 51 17.28 -4.82 -12.29
N ASP A 52 17.10 -6.06 -12.73
CA ASP A 52 15.99 -6.48 -13.59
C ASP A 52 14.64 -6.16 -12.94
N TRP A 53 14.46 -6.47 -11.66
CA TRP A 53 13.25 -6.14 -10.91
C TRP A 53 13.00 -4.63 -10.86
N LEU A 54 14.02 -3.81 -10.54
CA LEU A 54 13.90 -2.35 -10.50
C LEU A 54 13.43 -1.79 -11.86
N PHE A 55 14.03 -2.24 -12.96
CA PHE A 55 13.68 -1.75 -14.29
C PHE A 55 12.38 -2.34 -14.86
N SER A 56 11.94 -3.49 -14.37
CA SER A 56 10.67 -4.10 -14.78
C SER A 56 9.50 -3.23 -14.31
N ASN A 57 9.52 -2.76 -13.07
CA ASN A 57 8.45 -1.91 -12.51
C ASN A 57 9.01 -0.71 -11.74
N PRO A 58 9.52 0.34 -12.46
CA PRO A 58 10.17 1.49 -11.82
C PRO A 58 9.23 2.31 -10.94
N ILE A 59 7.92 2.29 -11.18
CA ILE A 59 6.91 2.99 -10.41
C ILE A 59 5.56 2.30 -10.58
N SER A 60 4.84 2.12 -9.46
CA SER A 60 3.48 1.57 -9.42
C SER A 60 2.51 2.56 -8.78
N ASP A 61 1.22 2.37 -8.97
CA ASP A 61 0.16 3.14 -8.29
C ASP A 61 -0.36 2.44 -7.02
N GLY A 62 0.07 1.21 -6.76
CA GLY A 62 -0.24 0.49 -5.53
C GLY A 62 0.29 1.18 -4.27
N GLY A 63 -0.35 0.98 -3.13
CA GLY A 63 0.02 1.59 -1.86
C GLY A 63 -0.01 0.64 -0.68
N THR A 64 1.04 0.68 0.15
CA THR A 64 1.10 -0.01 1.43
C THR A 64 0.80 0.94 2.58
N PHE A 65 0.41 0.40 3.73
CA PHE A 65 0.16 1.22 4.92
C PHE A 65 1.41 2.01 5.33
N THR A 66 2.59 1.39 5.34
CA THR A 66 3.86 2.05 5.69
C THR A 66 4.17 3.20 4.75
N GLY A 67 4.02 3.01 3.45
CA GLY A 67 4.23 4.07 2.47
C GLY A 67 3.31 5.26 2.68
N VAL A 68 2.02 5.03 2.94
CA VAL A 68 1.06 6.11 3.24
C VAL A 68 1.36 6.76 4.60
N ALA A 69 1.76 6.00 5.62
CA ALA A 69 2.14 6.53 6.92
C ALA A 69 3.34 7.49 6.82
N ASP A 70 4.36 7.09 6.06
CA ASP A 70 5.55 7.92 5.81
C ASP A 70 5.20 9.19 5.02
N LEU A 71 4.37 9.07 3.98
CA LEU A 71 3.91 10.21 3.18
C LEU A 71 3.11 11.22 4.02
N VAL A 72 2.15 10.76 4.81
CA VAL A 72 1.32 11.62 5.67
C VAL A 72 2.16 12.29 6.74
N THR A 73 3.13 11.59 7.32
CA THR A 73 4.06 12.16 8.30
C THR A 73 4.94 13.24 7.67
N LYS A 74 5.44 13.02 6.45
CA LYS A 74 6.36 13.95 5.76
C LYS A 74 5.64 15.14 5.13
N TYR A 75 4.51 14.91 4.48
CA TYR A 75 3.81 15.90 3.65
C TYR A 75 2.48 16.38 4.22
N GLY A 76 1.95 15.73 5.24
CA GLY A 76 0.63 16.03 5.79
C GLY A 76 -0.53 15.62 4.89
N LEU A 77 -1.68 16.27 5.12
CA LEU A 77 -2.92 16.05 4.35
C LEU A 77 -3.58 17.37 4.02
N VAL A 78 -4.41 17.36 2.99
CA VAL A 78 -5.29 18.49 2.64
C VAL A 78 -6.72 17.99 2.37
N PRO A 79 -7.76 18.81 2.60
CA PRO A 79 -9.12 18.49 2.19
C PRO A 79 -9.23 18.35 0.66
N SER A 80 -10.18 17.53 0.18
CA SER A 80 -10.37 17.26 -1.25
C SER A 80 -10.71 18.50 -2.08
N ASN A 81 -11.35 19.50 -1.50
CA ASN A 81 -11.67 20.77 -2.18
C ASN A 81 -10.46 21.69 -2.35
N VAL A 82 -9.38 21.48 -1.60
CA VAL A 82 -8.12 22.27 -1.70
C VAL A 82 -7.26 21.79 -2.87
N MET A 83 -7.22 20.50 -3.11
CA MET A 83 -6.59 19.89 -4.30
C MET A 83 -7.53 18.83 -4.85
N PRO A 84 -8.51 19.22 -5.70
CA PRO A 84 -9.52 18.31 -6.21
C PRO A 84 -8.95 17.34 -7.24
N GLU A 85 -9.68 16.24 -7.45
CA GLU A 85 -9.35 15.26 -8.47
C GLU A 85 -9.36 15.88 -9.87
N SER A 86 -8.25 15.70 -10.60
CA SER A 86 -8.16 16.08 -12.01
C SER A 86 -8.79 15.01 -12.91
N TYR A 87 -8.95 15.31 -14.21
CA TYR A 87 -9.37 14.30 -15.18
C TYR A 87 -8.40 13.09 -15.19
N ILE A 88 -7.09 13.35 -15.11
CA ILE A 88 -6.05 12.29 -15.11
C ILE A 88 -6.08 11.48 -13.81
N ALA A 89 -6.45 12.05 -12.67
CA ALA A 89 -6.56 11.33 -11.41
C ALA A 89 -7.54 10.14 -11.48
N ASN A 90 -8.54 10.22 -12.34
CA ASN A 90 -9.50 9.13 -12.57
C ASN A 90 -9.04 8.10 -13.62
N SER A 91 -7.91 8.33 -14.29
CA SER A 91 -7.35 7.41 -15.30
C SER A 91 -5.84 7.63 -15.47
N THR A 92 -5.07 7.14 -14.51
CA THR A 92 -3.62 7.39 -14.37
C THR A 92 -2.76 6.61 -15.35
N SER A 93 -3.28 5.54 -16.00
CA SER A 93 -2.48 4.56 -16.75
C SER A 93 -1.61 5.16 -17.86
N ALA A 94 -2.13 6.15 -18.62
CA ALA A 94 -1.38 6.80 -19.69
C ALA A 94 -0.20 7.62 -19.13
N MET A 95 -0.44 8.40 -18.07
CA MET A 95 0.59 9.18 -17.38
C MET A 95 1.64 8.26 -16.74
N ALA A 96 1.21 7.20 -16.05
CA ALA A 96 2.10 6.21 -15.45
C ALA A 96 3.00 5.53 -16.49
N THR A 97 2.47 5.22 -17.68
CA THR A 97 3.27 4.68 -18.78
C THR A 97 4.38 5.64 -19.23
N GLN A 98 4.09 6.94 -19.31
CA GLN A 98 5.11 7.94 -19.66
C GLN A 98 6.14 8.11 -18.55
N LEU A 99 5.73 8.13 -17.29
CA LEU A 99 6.65 8.18 -16.15
C LEU A 99 7.57 6.95 -16.11
N ARG A 100 7.05 5.73 -16.31
CA ARG A 100 7.88 4.52 -16.38
C ARG A 100 8.91 4.60 -17.51
N THR A 101 8.51 5.15 -18.66
CA THR A 101 9.43 5.35 -19.81
C THR A 101 10.52 6.35 -19.46
N LEU A 102 10.16 7.49 -18.86
CA LEU A 102 11.11 8.51 -18.42
C LEU A 102 12.10 7.93 -17.40
N LEU A 103 11.59 7.28 -16.35
CA LEU A 103 12.43 6.70 -15.29
C LEU A 103 13.39 5.62 -15.80
N ARG A 104 12.95 4.77 -16.75
CA ARG A 104 13.86 3.80 -17.40
C ARG A 104 14.99 4.48 -18.16
N LYS A 105 14.68 5.52 -18.93
CA LYS A 105 15.68 6.34 -19.65
C LYS A 105 16.65 6.96 -18.64
N ASP A 106 16.15 7.58 -17.61
CA ASP A 106 16.95 8.27 -16.59
C ASP A 106 17.80 7.27 -15.79
N GLY A 107 17.24 6.11 -15.45
CA GLY A 107 17.97 5.02 -14.81
C GLY A 107 19.13 4.49 -15.65
N LEU A 108 18.95 4.35 -16.96
CA LEU A 108 20.05 3.99 -17.88
C LEU A 108 21.12 5.06 -17.91
N GLU A 109 20.76 6.34 -17.89
CA GLU A 109 21.70 7.45 -17.86
C GLU A 109 22.52 7.47 -16.56
N LEU A 110 21.89 7.22 -15.39
CA LEU A 110 22.57 7.10 -14.10
C LEU A 110 23.56 5.92 -14.04
N ARG A 111 23.28 4.83 -14.76
CA ARG A 111 24.15 3.66 -14.86
C ARG A 111 25.25 3.81 -15.94
N GLY A 112 25.15 4.81 -16.79
CA GLY A 112 26.10 5.08 -17.88
C GLY A 112 27.50 5.46 -17.38
N GLU A 113 28.49 5.44 -18.27
CA GLU A 113 29.85 5.87 -17.97
C GLU A 113 29.89 7.39 -17.68
N LEU A 114 30.51 7.73 -16.56
CA LEU A 114 30.84 9.11 -16.18
C LEU A 114 32.29 9.43 -16.55
N SER A 115 32.61 9.24 -17.84
CA SER A 115 33.95 9.57 -18.35
C SER A 115 34.25 11.06 -18.14
N GLY A 116 35.47 11.34 -17.67
CA GLY A 116 35.92 12.71 -17.37
C GLY A 116 35.71 13.18 -15.92
N PHE A 117 34.97 12.44 -15.09
CA PHE A 117 34.86 12.73 -13.66
C PHE A 117 35.89 11.96 -12.85
N LYS A 118 36.50 12.63 -11.83
CA LYS A 118 37.32 11.92 -10.84
C LYS A 118 36.41 11.04 -9.97
N LYS A 119 36.85 9.82 -9.60
CA LYS A 119 36.08 8.87 -8.81
C LYS A 119 35.42 9.49 -7.56
N LYS A 120 36.11 10.41 -6.88
CA LYS A 120 35.60 11.11 -5.69
C LYS A 120 34.44 12.08 -5.98
N ASP A 121 34.28 12.54 -7.22
CA ASP A 121 33.27 13.54 -7.63
C ASP A 121 32.00 12.86 -8.22
N VAL A 122 32.08 11.54 -8.47
CA VAL A 122 30.97 10.76 -9.05
C VAL A 122 29.69 10.80 -8.19
N PRO A 123 29.74 10.61 -6.84
CA PRO A 123 28.52 10.67 -6.03
C PRO A 123 27.79 12.01 -6.13
N ALA A 124 28.51 13.13 -6.05
CA ALA A 124 27.91 14.46 -6.18
C ALA A 124 27.31 14.70 -7.59
N LYS A 125 27.95 14.15 -8.63
CA LYS A 125 27.42 14.23 -9.99
C LYS A 125 26.13 13.43 -10.14
N LEU A 126 26.07 12.20 -9.62
CA LEU A 126 24.87 11.35 -9.64
C LEU A 126 23.72 12.01 -8.88
N GLU A 127 24.00 12.58 -7.71
CA GLU A 127 22.98 13.31 -6.94
C GLU A 127 22.44 14.51 -7.72
N SER A 128 23.31 15.30 -8.36
CA SER A 128 22.87 16.42 -9.20
C SER A 128 22.02 15.96 -10.39
N MET A 129 22.37 14.86 -11.04
CA MET A 129 21.57 14.28 -12.13
C MET A 129 20.20 13.83 -11.62
N LYS A 130 20.16 13.09 -10.51
CA LYS A 130 18.90 12.64 -9.88
C LYS A 130 17.97 13.82 -9.58
N VAL A 131 18.49 14.92 -9.03
CA VAL A 131 17.70 16.12 -8.74
C VAL A 131 17.08 16.72 -10.00
N GLU A 132 17.85 16.81 -11.11
CA GLU A 132 17.29 17.30 -12.38
C GLU A 132 16.22 16.36 -12.96
N MET A 133 16.44 15.06 -12.90
CA MET A 133 15.46 14.04 -13.30
C MET A 133 14.17 14.13 -12.50
N LEU A 134 14.27 14.32 -11.17
CA LEU A 134 13.10 14.52 -10.30
C LEU A 134 12.34 15.82 -10.61
N LYS A 135 13.00 16.87 -11.11
CA LYS A 135 12.29 18.08 -11.59
C LYS A 135 11.41 17.79 -12.80
N ASP A 136 11.85 16.91 -13.71
CA ASP A 136 11.05 16.49 -14.85
C ASP A 136 9.86 15.63 -14.40
N VAL A 137 10.05 14.68 -13.46
CA VAL A 137 8.96 13.93 -12.82
C VAL A 137 7.96 14.88 -12.16
N TYR A 138 8.43 15.83 -11.34
CA TYR A 138 7.59 16.84 -10.70
C TYR A 138 6.76 17.63 -11.72
N ARG A 139 7.37 18.04 -12.84
CA ARG A 139 6.67 18.74 -13.93
C ARG A 139 5.54 17.90 -14.52
N VAL A 140 5.77 16.62 -14.79
CA VAL A 140 4.74 15.70 -15.30
C VAL A 140 3.59 15.59 -14.31
N LEU A 141 3.90 15.40 -13.02
CA LEU A 141 2.89 15.31 -11.96
C LEU A 141 2.11 16.63 -11.79
N ALA A 142 2.79 17.78 -11.81
CA ALA A 142 2.14 19.09 -11.69
C ALA A 142 1.20 19.41 -12.86
N LEU A 143 1.56 19.01 -14.07
CA LEU A 143 0.68 19.12 -15.25
C LEU A 143 -0.51 18.16 -15.18
N SER A 144 -0.37 17.03 -14.50
CA SER A 144 -1.40 15.99 -14.39
C SER A 144 -2.39 16.24 -13.25
N PHE A 145 -1.91 16.67 -12.09
CA PHE A 145 -2.70 16.78 -10.85
C PHE A 145 -2.83 18.20 -10.31
N GLY A 146 -2.06 19.16 -10.83
CA GLY A 146 -1.90 20.48 -10.24
C GLY A 146 -0.69 20.52 -9.29
N VAL A 147 -0.33 21.74 -8.87
CA VAL A 147 0.77 21.94 -7.92
C VAL A 147 0.25 21.78 -6.49
N PRO A 148 0.85 20.92 -5.67
CA PRO A 148 0.44 20.77 -4.27
C PRO A 148 0.51 22.12 -3.53
N PRO A 149 -0.51 22.47 -2.73
CA PRO A 149 -0.53 23.71 -1.99
C PRO A 149 0.51 23.69 -0.87
N LYS A 150 1.18 24.81 -0.65
CA LYS A 150 2.06 25.00 0.51
C LYS A 150 1.26 25.36 1.77
N GLU A 151 0.19 26.14 1.58
CA GLU A 151 -0.73 26.60 2.60
C GLU A 151 -2.14 26.66 2.02
N PHE A 152 -3.16 26.52 2.87
CA PHE A 152 -4.57 26.64 2.49
C PHE A 152 -5.41 27.10 3.68
N GLU A 153 -6.59 27.64 3.40
CA GLU A 153 -7.57 28.02 4.42
C GLU A 153 -8.57 26.90 4.68
N TRP A 154 -8.81 26.62 5.97
CA TRP A 154 -9.85 25.69 6.41
C TRP A 154 -10.49 26.22 7.70
N ASN A 155 -11.82 26.35 7.70
CA ASN A 155 -12.60 26.88 8.83
C ASN A 155 -12.07 28.23 9.36
N GLY A 156 -11.64 29.13 8.46
CA GLY A 156 -11.16 30.47 8.80
C GLY A 156 -9.74 30.54 9.39
N LYS A 157 -8.99 29.46 9.33
CA LYS A 157 -7.58 29.38 9.74
C LYS A 157 -6.72 28.90 8.57
N THR A 158 -5.53 29.49 8.42
CA THR A 158 -4.52 29.07 7.46
C THR A 158 -3.69 27.93 8.04
N TYR A 159 -3.45 26.90 7.24
CA TYR A 159 -2.67 25.71 7.59
C TYR A 159 -1.63 25.40 6.52
N THR A 160 -0.47 24.90 6.93
CA THR A 160 0.30 24.00 6.07
C THR A 160 -0.32 22.60 6.12
N PRO A 161 -0.10 21.76 5.10
CA PRO A 161 -0.65 20.41 5.10
C PRO A 161 -0.24 19.55 6.32
N THR A 162 0.99 19.71 6.82
CA THR A 162 1.48 19.02 8.03
C THR A 162 0.79 19.52 9.28
N GLN A 163 0.69 20.85 9.47
CA GLN A 163 -0.05 21.43 10.59
C GLN A 163 -1.52 20.99 10.61
N PHE A 164 -2.15 20.93 9.42
CA PHE A 164 -3.53 20.48 9.31
C PHE A 164 -3.67 19.03 9.78
N TYR A 165 -2.81 18.13 9.34
CA TYR A 165 -2.83 16.73 9.79
C TYR A 165 -2.61 16.61 11.30
N GLU A 166 -1.60 17.29 11.84
CA GLU A 166 -1.24 17.25 13.26
C GLU A 166 -2.38 17.77 14.15
N GLU A 167 -3.01 18.87 13.79
CA GLU A 167 -4.11 19.44 14.58
C GLU A 167 -5.41 18.65 14.41
N LEU A 168 -5.71 18.15 13.21
CA LEU A 168 -6.94 17.41 12.95
C LEU A 168 -6.94 16.03 13.61
N LEU A 169 -5.88 15.26 13.41
CA LEU A 169 -5.78 13.88 13.88
C LEU A 169 -4.59 13.65 14.80
N GLY A 170 -3.38 14.02 14.38
CA GLY A 170 -2.15 13.84 15.15
C GLY A 170 -1.82 12.39 15.48
N TYR A 171 -2.19 11.45 14.59
CA TYR A 171 -1.91 10.04 14.80
C TYR A 171 -0.45 9.72 14.49
N ASP A 172 0.21 9.02 15.40
CA ASP A 172 1.53 8.44 15.13
C ASP A 172 1.35 7.16 14.30
N LEU A 173 1.24 7.34 12.97
CA LEU A 173 1.01 6.25 12.05
C LEU A 173 2.22 5.31 11.93
N GLN A 174 3.42 5.82 12.16
CA GLN A 174 4.65 5.03 12.03
C GLN A 174 4.89 4.13 13.24
N HIS A 175 4.45 4.53 14.46
CA HIS A 175 4.81 3.82 15.67
C HIS A 175 3.64 3.22 16.45
N ASN A 176 2.39 3.59 16.17
CA ASN A 176 1.23 3.08 16.91
C ASN A 176 0.52 1.89 16.28
N TYR A 177 1.05 1.37 15.18
CA TYR A 177 0.43 0.29 14.42
C TYR A 177 1.36 -0.92 14.29
N VAL A 178 0.76 -2.09 14.16
CA VAL A 178 1.46 -3.35 13.90
C VAL A 178 0.92 -3.95 12.61
N MET A 179 1.82 -4.30 11.73
CA MET A 179 1.51 -4.97 10.47
C MET A 179 1.57 -6.48 10.67
N LEU A 180 0.49 -7.15 10.29
CA LEU A 180 0.28 -8.58 10.41
C LEU A 180 0.11 -9.19 9.04
N MET A 181 0.62 -10.39 8.84
CA MET A 181 0.36 -11.17 7.63
C MET A 181 -0.02 -12.60 7.97
N ASN A 182 -0.83 -13.20 7.10
CA ASN A 182 -1.04 -14.64 7.03
C ASN A 182 -0.34 -15.18 5.78
N ASP A 183 0.92 -15.59 5.95
CA ASP A 183 1.73 -16.21 4.91
C ASP A 183 2.05 -17.67 5.29
N PRO A 184 1.32 -18.64 4.73
CA PRO A 184 1.53 -20.06 5.05
C PRO A 184 2.82 -20.64 4.43
N CYS A 185 3.53 -19.87 3.59
CA CYS A 185 4.81 -20.30 3.02
C CYS A 185 5.98 -20.16 4.00
N ARG A 186 5.77 -19.43 5.10
CA ARG A 186 6.79 -19.08 6.08
C ARG A 186 6.39 -19.43 7.49
N GLU A 187 7.39 -19.56 8.36
CA GLU A 187 7.17 -19.89 9.77
C GLU A 187 6.34 -18.79 10.47
N TYR A 188 5.28 -19.21 11.16
CA TYR A 188 4.49 -18.33 12.01
C TYR A 188 5.25 -17.93 13.28
N GLY A 189 4.91 -16.79 13.85
CA GLY A 189 5.57 -16.22 15.02
C GLY A 189 6.95 -15.61 14.72
N LYS A 190 7.27 -15.37 13.46
CA LYS A 190 8.49 -14.69 13.02
C LYS A 190 8.17 -13.31 12.44
N VAL A 191 9.18 -12.45 12.47
CA VAL A 191 9.14 -11.11 11.87
C VAL A 191 9.88 -11.14 10.55
N TYR A 192 9.24 -10.61 9.51
CA TYR A 192 9.78 -10.52 8.16
C TYR A 192 9.76 -9.08 7.68
N GLU A 193 10.72 -8.72 6.84
CA GLU A 193 10.84 -7.41 6.20
C GLU A 193 11.06 -7.59 4.71
N ILE A 194 10.27 -6.90 3.87
CA ILE A 194 10.40 -6.97 2.42
C ILE A 194 11.24 -5.80 1.92
N GLN A 195 12.32 -6.12 1.24
CA GLN A 195 13.21 -5.11 0.67
C GLN A 195 12.49 -4.29 -0.40
N TYR A 196 12.71 -2.99 -0.41
CA TYR A 196 12.08 -2.02 -1.32
C TYR A 196 10.54 -1.90 -1.23
N ASP A 197 9.86 -2.63 -0.34
CA ASP A 197 8.41 -2.44 -0.13
C ASP A 197 8.17 -1.22 0.79
N ARG A 198 8.54 -0.07 0.26
CA ARG A 198 8.36 1.27 0.82
C ARG A 198 8.16 2.28 -0.31
N HIS A 199 7.64 3.46 0.01
CA HIS A 199 7.39 4.50 -0.98
C HIS A 199 8.51 5.56 -0.99
N LEU A 200 9.05 5.90 0.17
CA LEU A 200 10.15 6.84 0.33
C LEU A 200 11.49 6.12 0.39
N TYR A 201 12.54 6.72 -0.13
CA TYR A 201 13.88 6.14 -0.02
C TYR A 201 14.34 6.00 1.45
N ASP A 202 14.05 7.00 2.26
CA ASP A 202 14.31 7.06 3.70
C ASP A 202 13.12 6.53 4.56
N GLY A 203 12.12 5.95 3.92
CA GLY A 203 10.93 5.39 4.56
C GLY A 203 11.13 3.97 5.11
N GLN A 204 10.05 3.46 5.71
CA GLN A 204 10.04 2.14 6.33
C GLN A 204 9.59 1.07 5.33
N ASN A 205 10.38 0.00 5.20
CA ASN A 205 9.93 -1.19 4.49
C ASN A 205 8.72 -1.83 5.18
N TRP A 206 7.94 -2.60 4.43
CA TRP A 206 6.90 -3.44 5.01
C TRP A 206 7.54 -4.49 5.92
N LEU A 207 7.37 -4.28 7.23
CA LEU A 207 7.80 -5.19 8.27
C LEU A 207 6.57 -5.79 8.94
N TYR A 208 6.47 -7.11 9.03
CA TYR A 208 5.28 -7.77 9.56
C TYR A 208 5.59 -8.93 10.49
N VAL A 209 4.64 -9.21 11.40
CA VAL A 209 4.59 -10.47 12.14
C VAL A 209 3.72 -11.46 11.36
N ASN A 210 4.29 -12.63 11.05
CA ASN A 210 3.55 -13.70 10.36
C ASN A 210 2.76 -14.55 11.38
N LEU A 211 1.45 -14.63 11.21
CA LEU A 211 0.53 -15.29 12.15
C LEU A 211 -0.48 -16.20 11.46
N PRO A 212 -0.96 -17.24 12.16
CA PRO A 212 -2.19 -17.94 11.76
C PRO A 212 -3.36 -16.97 11.66
N VAL A 213 -4.27 -17.22 10.72
CA VAL A 213 -5.39 -16.33 10.43
C VAL A 213 -6.32 -16.12 11.63
N GLU A 214 -6.48 -17.12 12.48
CA GLU A 214 -7.30 -17.07 13.69
C GLU A 214 -6.81 -15.99 14.65
N ARG A 215 -5.48 -15.86 14.83
CA ARG A 215 -4.89 -14.82 15.68
C ARG A 215 -5.11 -13.43 15.09
N ILE A 216 -5.08 -13.30 13.77
CA ILE A 216 -5.37 -12.04 13.07
C ILE A 216 -6.84 -11.65 13.25
N LYS A 217 -7.78 -12.62 13.12
CA LYS A 217 -9.21 -12.40 13.34
C LYS A 217 -9.53 -11.90 14.75
N GLU A 218 -8.87 -12.42 15.80
CA GLU A 218 -9.05 -11.95 17.17
C GLU A 218 -8.79 -10.43 17.30
N MET A 219 -7.69 -9.95 16.75
CA MET A 219 -7.31 -8.53 16.76
C MET A 219 -8.23 -7.68 15.87
N ALA A 220 -8.64 -8.21 14.71
CA ALA A 220 -9.60 -7.56 13.83
C ALA A 220 -10.95 -7.33 14.53
N ILE A 221 -11.47 -8.36 15.20
CA ILE A 221 -12.74 -8.29 15.96
C ILE A 221 -12.62 -7.28 17.11
N ALA A 222 -11.50 -7.28 17.84
CA ALA A 222 -11.28 -6.34 18.92
C ALA A 222 -11.26 -4.88 18.42
N SER A 223 -10.58 -4.62 17.31
CA SER A 223 -10.52 -3.29 16.66
C SER A 223 -11.90 -2.83 16.20
N ILE A 224 -12.66 -3.69 15.50
CA ILE A 224 -14.01 -3.34 15.00
C ILE A 224 -14.97 -3.06 16.18
N LYS A 225 -14.93 -3.85 17.25
CA LYS A 225 -15.74 -3.61 18.46
C LYS A 225 -15.42 -2.26 19.14
N ALA A 226 -14.21 -1.75 18.97
CA ALA A 226 -13.78 -0.45 19.43
C ALA A 226 -14.01 0.68 18.40
N ASN A 227 -14.80 0.42 17.35
CA ASN A 227 -15.06 1.36 16.24
C ASN A 227 -13.78 1.83 15.52
N LYS A 228 -12.80 0.93 15.34
CA LYS A 228 -11.54 1.21 14.64
C LYS A 228 -11.48 0.43 13.34
N ALA A 229 -11.47 1.18 12.23
CA ALA A 229 -11.26 0.62 10.91
C ALA A 229 -9.78 0.33 10.65
N MET A 230 -9.47 -0.70 9.84
CA MET A 230 -8.12 -1.20 9.64
C MET A 230 -7.75 -1.25 8.16
N TYR A 231 -6.47 -1.03 7.84
CA TYR A 231 -5.92 -1.43 6.55
C TYR A 231 -6.02 -2.95 6.43
N PHE A 232 -6.51 -3.40 5.29
CA PHE A 232 -6.70 -4.80 4.96
C PHE A 232 -6.27 -5.04 3.52
N SER A 233 -5.61 -6.16 3.23
CA SER A 233 -5.26 -6.54 1.87
C SER A 233 -5.52 -8.03 1.62
N CYS A 234 -5.97 -8.34 0.41
CA CYS A 234 -6.39 -9.67 -0.01
C CYS A 234 -6.19 -9.88 -1.52
N ASP A 235 -6.49 -11.09 -2.00
CA ASP A 235 -6.67 -11.37 -3.43
C ASP A 235 -8.16 -11.18 -3.81
N VAL A 236 -8.53 -9.93 -4.01
CA VAL A 236 -9.93 -9.49 -4.11
C VAL A 236 -10.71 -10.13 -5.25
N ASN A 237 -10.04 -10.52 -6.34
CA ASN A 237 -10.71 -11.03 -7.55
C ASN A 237 -11.14 -12.50 -7.45
N LYS A 238 -10.67 -13.22 -6.44
CA LYS A 238 -10.98 -14.65 -6.29
C LYS A 238 -12.41 -14.84 -5.76
N PHE A 239 -13.18 -15.61 -6.48
CA PHE A 239 -14.57 -15.94 -6.15
C PHE A 239 -15.44 -14.72 -5.78
N LEU A 240 -15.18 -13.55 -6.41
CA LEU A 240 -15.93 -12.33 -6.20
C LEU A 240 -17.06 -12.16 -7.23
N ASP A 241 -18.32 -12.16 -6.78
CA ASP A 241 -19.42 -11.58 -7.55
C ASP A 241 -19.35 -10.06 -7.50
N ARG A 242 -18.69 -9.45 -8.49
CA ARG A 242 -18.48 -7.98 -8.55
C ARG A 242 -19.78 -7.19 -8.55
N LYS A 243 -20.84 -7.73 -9.15
CA LYS A 243 -22.13 -7.05 -9.25
C LYS A 243 -22.83 -6.96 -7.89
N LYS A 244 -22.78 -8.06 -7.12
CA LYS A 244 -23.37 -8.09 -5.77
C LYS A 244 -22.43 -7.51 -4.71
N GLY A 245 -21.12 -7.47 -4.96
CA GLY A 245 -20.11 -7.15 -3.97
C GLY A 245 -19.98 -8.23 -2.89
N VAL A 246 -20.03 -9.49 -3.30
CA VAL A 246 -19.94 -10.64 -2.38
C VAL A 246 -18.80 -11.54 -2.80
N ALA A 247 -17.86 -11.75 -1.90
CA ALA A 247 -16.76 -12.70 -2.03
C ALA A 247 -17.07 -13.93 -1.19
N ASP A 248 -17.30 -15.07 -1.87
CA ASP A 248 -17.71 -16.32 -1.29
C ASP A 248 -17.19 -17.48 -2.14
N LEU A 249 -16.59 -18.50 -1.52
CA LEU A 249 -16.07 -19.68 -2.21
C LEU A 249 -17.18 -20.41 -3.01
N ALA A 250 -18.42 -20.28 -2.60
CA ALA A 250 -19.57 -20.87 -3.28
C ALA A 250 -20.10 -20.08 -4.49
N ASN A 251 -19.53 -18.91 -4.80
CA ASN A 251 -20.00 -18.10 -5.95
C ASN A 251 -19.79 -18.79 -7.30
N PHE A 252 -18.75 -19.62 -7.44
CA PHE A 252 -18.40 -20.27 -8.72
C PHE A 252 -17.96 -21.72 -8.46
N ASP A 253 -18.67 -22.67 -9.06
CA ASP A 253 -18.35 -24.10 -9.03
C ASP A 253 -17.71 -24.52 -10.37
N TYR A 254 -16.42 -24.19 -10.51
CA TYR A 254 -15.66 -24.52 -11.74
C TYR A 254 -15.40 -26.01 -11.89
N GLU A 255 -15.27 -26.75 -10.77
CA GLU A 255 -15.01 -28.18 -10.81
C GLU A 255 -16.20 -28.94 -11.40
N SER A 256 -17.40 -28.67 -10.92
CA SER A 256 -18.62 -29.27 -11.48
C SER A 256 -18.86 -28.81 -12.94
N LEU A 257 -18.58 -27.56 -13.24
CA LEU A 257 -18.80 -27.00 -14.58
C LEU A 257 -17.87 -27.63 -15.63
N LEU A 258 -16.60 -27.82 -15.29
CA LEU A 258 -15.54 -28.21 -16.23
C LEU A 258 -15.12 -29.68 -16.09
N GLY A 259 -15.54 -30.36 -15.00
CA GLY A 259 -15.20 -31.76 -14.73
C GLY A 259 -13.72 -31.98 -14.41
N VAL A 260 -13.02 -30.96 -13.88
CA VAL A 260 -11.59 -30.99 -13.56
C VAL A 260 -11.38 -30.44 -12.15
N ASP A 261 -10.53 -31.08 -11.37
CA ASP A 261 -10.12 -30.63 -10.06
C ASP A 261 -9.13 -29.45 -10.19
N PHE A 262 -9.45 -28.28 -9.59
CA PHE A 262 -8.64 -27.09 -9.53
C PHE A 262 -8.16 -26.79 -8.11
N SER A 263 -8.37 -27.70 -7.16
CA SER A 263 -8.09 -27.45 -5.74
C SER A 263 -6.59 -27.22 -5.47
N MET A 264 -6.31 -26.16 -4.76
CA MET A 264 -5.00 -25.83 -4.18
C MET A 264 -5.22 -25.20 -2.81
N ASP A 265 -4.43 -25.58 -1.83
CA ASP A 265 -4.41 -24.88 -0.55
C ASP A 265 -3.77 -23.47 -0.70
N LYS A 266 -3.94 -22.62 0.30
CA LYS A 266 -3.42 -21.26 0.29
C LYS A 266 -1.91 -21.20 0.07
N LYS A 267 -1.14 -22.12 0.67
CA LYS A 267 0.32 -22.21 0.50
C LYS A 267 0.69 -22.52 -0.94
N GLN A 268 0.04 -23.53 -1.54
CA GLN A 268 0.26 -23.91 -2.93
C GLN A 268 -0.03 -22.74 -3.89
N ARG A 269 -1.14 -22.02 -3.66
CA ARG A 269 -1.49 -20.84 -4.49
C ARG A 269 -0.45 -19.74 -4.42
N VAL A 270 0.07 -19.43 -3.23
CA VAL A 270 1.12 -18.40 -3.08
C VAL A 270 2.42 -18.85 -3.75
N MET A 271 2.87 -20.08 -3.50
CA MET A 271 4.11 -20.62 -4.09
C MET A 271 4.09 -20.64 -5.62
N THR A 272 2.92 -20.80 -6.23
CA THR A 272 2.75 -20.90 -7.69
C THR A 272 2.30 -19.59 -8.34
N HIS A 273 2.27 -18.48 -7.60
CA HIS A 273 1.74 -17.18 -8.05
C HIS A 273 0.27 -17.22 -8.49
N ALA A 274 -0.50 -18.24 -8.06
CA ALA A 274 -1.93 -18.33 -8.33
C ALA A 274 -2.74 -17.39 -7.43
N SER A 275 -2.20 -16.95 -6.29
CA SER A 275 -2.80 -15.98 -5.37
C SER A 275 -1.72 -15.23 -4.58
N GLY A 276 -2.00 -13.98 -4.23
CA GLY A 276 -1.16 -13.14 -3.41
C GLY A 276 -1.89 -11.87 -2.98
N SER A 277 -1.20 -11.00 -2.25
CA SER A 277 -1.78 -9.74 -1.78
C SER A 277 -1.81 -8.74 -2.93
N SER A 278 -2.96 -8.58 -3.59
CA SER A 278 -3.11 -7.77 -4.81
C SER A 278 -3.91 -6.48 -4.62
N HIS A 279 -4.73 -6.36 -3.57
CA HIS A 279 -5.62 -5.20 -3.41
C HIS A 279 -5.81 -4.80 -1.96
N ALA A 280 -5.66 -3.50 -1.68
CA ALA A 280 -5.82 -2.92 -0.37
C ALA A 280 -7.19 -2.23 -0.21
N MET A 281 -7.84 -2.46 0.93
CA MET A 281 -9.15 -1.92 1.28
C MET A 281 -9.18 -1.54 2.77
N THR A 282 -10.31 -1.02 3.24
CA THR A 282 -10.52 -0.72 4.66
C THR A 282 -11.48 -1.73 5.28
N LEU A 283 -11.01 -2.57 6.21
CA LEU A 283 -11.87 -3.48 6.97
C LEU A 283 -12.65 -2.70 8.03
N ILE A 284 -14.00 -2.74 7.94
CA ILE A 284 -14.89 -1.87 8.70
C ILE A 284 -15.92 -2.61 9.56
N ALA A 285 -16.27 -3.85 9.23
CA ALA A 285 -17.29 -4.55 9.99
C ALA A 285 -17.10 -6.07 10.00
N VAL A 286 -17.67 -6.71 11.02
CA VAL A 286 -17.76 -8.16 11.17
C VAL A 286 -19.16 -8.54 11.68
N ASP A 287 -19.73 -9.61 11.12
CA ASP A 287 -20.94 -10.26 11.61
C ASP A 287 -20.52 -11.46 12.47
N LEU A 288 -21.00 -11.51 13.72
CA LEU A 288 -20.67 -12.56 14.69
C LEU A 288 -21.92 -13.39 15.03
N LYS A 289 -21.81 -14.70 14.87
CA LYS A 289 -22.80 -15.65 15.39
C LYS A 289 -22.18 -16.46 16.52
N GLU A 290 -22.78 -16.40 17.70
CA GLU A 290 -22.27 -17.09 18.90
C GLU A 290 -20.79 -16.77 19.20
N GLY A 291 -20.39 -15.52 18.93
CA GLY A 291 -19.03 -15.01 19.13
C GLY A 291 -18.02 -15.38 18.04
N LYS A 292 -18.41 -16.15 17.01
CA LYS A 292 -17.57 -16.52 15.88
C LYS A 292 -17.89 -15.66 14.66
N PRO A 293 -16.90 -15.23 13.88
CA PRO A 293 -17.14 -14.49 12.65
C PRO A 293 -17.82 -15.37 11.61
N VAL A 294 -18.76 -14.82 10.88
CA VAL A 294 -19.44 -15.47 9.75
C VAL A 294 -19.32 -14.64 8.47
N LYS A 295 -19.17 -13.32 8.60
CA LYS A 295 -18.97 -12.41 7.47
C LYS A 295 -18.15 -11.20 7.90
N TRP A 296 -17.44 -10.63 6.92
CA TRP A 296 -16.65 -9.42 7.05
C TRP A 296 -17.09 -8.40 6.00
N MET A 297 -16.87 -7.12 6.25
CA MET A 297 -17.13 -6.09 5.27
C MET A 297 -15.95 -5.12 5.16
N VAL A 298 -15.58 -4.83 3.92
CA VAL A 298 -14.54 -3.85 3.58
C VAL A 298 -15.13 -2.73 2.74
N GLU A 299 -14.69 -1.50 3.01
CA GLU A 299 -14.90 -0.37 2.12
C GLU A 299 -13.86 -0.39 1.00
N ASN A 300 -14.34 -0.27 -0.25
CA ASN A 300 -13.52 -0.35 -1.46
C ASN A 300 -13.48 0.99 -2.20
N SER A 301 -12.52 1.16 -3.09
CA SER A 301 -12.27 2.38 -3.86
C SER A 301 -12.93 2.42 -5.26
N TRP A 302 -13.71 1.42 -5.64
CA TRP A 302 -14.31 1.32 -6.99
C TRP A 302 -15.56 2.18 -7.21
N GLY A 303 -15.85 3.09 -6.29
CA GLY A 303 -16.96 4.01 -6.34
C GLY A 303 -18.21 3.53 -5.59
N PRO A 304 -19.14 4.45 -5.27
CA PRO A 304 -20.28 4.18 -4.37
C PRO A 304 -21.34 3.25 -4.97
N THR A 305 -21.31 3.02 -6.27
CA THR A 305 -22.26 2.13 -6.98
C THR A 305 -21.69 0.72 -7.19
N ALA A 306 -20.39 0.51 -6.95
CA ALA A 306 -19.78 -0.80 -7.09
C ALA A 306 -20.14 -1.70 -5.90
N GLY A 307 -20.39 -2.97 -6.16
CA GLY A 307 -20.70 -3.96 -5.15
C GLY A 307 -21.89 -3.56 -4.25
N TYR A 308 -21.75 -3.78 -2.95
CA TYR A 308 -22.77 -3.39 -1.97
C TYR A 308 -22.51 -1.95 -1.48
N LYS A 309 -23.02 -0.95 -2.21
CA LYS A 309 -22.88 0.48 -1.86
C LYS A 309 -21.41 0.91 -1.65
N GLY A 310 -20.53 0.50 -2.55
CA GLY A 310 -19.09 0.76 -2.45
C GLY A 310 -18.31 -0.24 -1.59
N ASN A 311 -18.98 -1.24 -1.01
CA ASN A 311 -18.36 -2.22 -0.13
C ASN A 311 -18.35 -3.62 -0.75
N ILE A 312 -17.48 -4.47 -0.20
CA ILE A 312 -17.46 -5.91 -0.46
C ILE A 312 -17.74 -6.64 0.85
N ILE A 313 -18.65 -7.61 0.80
CA ILE A 313 -18.95 -8.53 1.90
C ILE A 313 -18.25 -9.85 1.60
N MET A 314 -17.49 -10.35 2.56
CA MET A 314 -16.74 -11.61 2.45
C MET A 314 -17.30 -12.62 3.46
N THR A 315 -17.46 -13.88 3.06
CA THR A 315 -17.68 -14.96 4.02
C THR A 315 -16.43 -15.21 4.86
N ASP A 316 -16.56 -15.81 6.03
CA ASP A 316 -15.42 -16.10 6.90
C ASP A 316 -14.46 -17.11 6.26
N GLU A 317 -15.00 -18.10 5.56
CA GLU A 317 -14.25 -19.09 4.80
C GLU A 317 -13.44 -18.43 3.66
N TRP A 318 -14.03 -17.46 2.96
CA TRP A 318 -13.31 -16.70 1.95
C TRP A 318 -12.20 -15.85 2.58
N PHE A 319 -12.47 -15.24 3.72
CA PHE A 319 -11.47 -14.44 4.46
C PHE A 319 -10.26 -15.30 4.81
N ASP A 320 -10.43 -16.52 5.29
CA ASP A 320 -9.33 -17.44 5.62
C ASP A 320 -8.45 -17.75 4.41
N GLU A 321 -9.05 -17.94 3.25
CA GLU A 321 -8.35 -18.36 2.04
C GLU A 321 -7.64 -17.21 1.31
N TYR A 322 -8.17 -15.98 1.36
CA TYR A 322 -7.72 -14.90 0.48
C TYR A 322 -7.31 -13.62 1.19
N MET A 323 -7.44 -13.49 2.52
CA MET A 323 -6.83 -12.39 3.25
C MET A 323 -5.32 -12.62 3.40
N PHE A 324 -4.53 -11.55 3.35
CA PHE A 324 -3.09 -11.63 3.54
C PHE A 324 -2.57 -10.62 4.57
N ARG A 325 -2.94 -9.35 4.48
CA ARG A 325 -2.40 -8.29 5.34
C ARG A 325 -3.48 -7.64 6.19
N LEU A 326 -3.15 -7.34 7.44
CA LEU A 326 -3.96 -6.51 8.33
C LEU A 326 -3.04 -5.58 9.11
N VAL A 327 -3.47 -4.34 9.32
CA VAL A 327 -2.76 -3.39 10.18
C VAL A 327 -3.67 -2.96 11.32
N VAL A 328 -3.21 -3.17 12.54
CA VAL A 328 -3.98 -2.90 13.76
C VAL A 328 -3.25 -1.92 14.68
N GLU A 329 -4.00 -1.14 15.46
CA GLU A 329 -3.40 -0.34 16.51
C GLU A 329 -2.79 -1.22 17.61
N LYS A 330 -1.62 -0.85 18.14
CA LYS A 330 -0.89 -1.62 19.17
C LYS A 330 -1.73 -2.00 20.38
N GLN A 331 -2.72 -1.17 20.75
CA GLN A 331 -3.60 -1.44 21.89
C GLN A 331 -4.46 -2.71 21.75
N PHE A 332 -4.65 -3.21 20.51
CA PHE A 332 -5.40 -4.44 20.24
C PHE A 332 -4.50 -5.66 20.02
N VAL A 333 -3.19 -5.48 20.12
CA VAL A 333 -2.20 -6.56 19.89
C VAL A 333 -1.84 -7.19 21.23
N PRO A 334 -2.03 -8.52 21.40
CA PRO A 334 -1.61 -9.25 22.60
C PRO A 334 -0.11 -9.13 22.87
N SER A 335 0.27 -9.19 24.17
CA SER A 335 1.65 -8.99 24.61
C SER A 335 2.64 -9.99 24.00
N ASP A 336 2.23 -11.25 23.81
CA ASP A 336 3.04 -12.28 23.18
C ASP A 336 3.41 -11.92 21.73
N ILE A 337 2.49 -11.31 20.98
CA ILE A 337 2.75 -10.83 19.61
C ILE A 337 3.63 -9.56 19.65
N MET A 338 3.39 -8.66 20.61
CA MET A 338 4.26 -7.47 20.79
C MET A 338 5.71 -7.86 21.11
N GLU A 339 5.92 -8.94 21.88
CA GLU A 339 7.26 -9.48 22.15
C GLU A 339 7.94 -10.01 20.89
N MET A 340 7.17 -10.57 19.93
CA MET A 340 7.73 -11.05 18.65
C MET A 340 8.40 -9.92 17.86
N LEU A 341 7.91 -8.68 17.95
CA LEU A 341 8.51 -7.51 17.27
C LEU A 341 9.93 -7.18 17.71
N ASN A 342 10.39 -7.71 18.85
CA ASN A 342 11.77 -7.57 19.29
C ASN A 342 12.75 -8.51 18.56
N GLN A 343 12.25 -9.43 17.74
CA GLN A 343 13.10 -10.30 16.93
C GLN A 343 13.78 -9.50 15.82
N LYS A 344 14.98 -9.94 15.43
CA LYS A 344 15.61 -9.42 14.21
C LYS A 344 14.79 -9.87 13.01
N PRO A 345 14.33 -8.95 12.14
CA PRO A 345 13.57 -9.32 10.96
C PRO A 345 14.36 -10.24 10.01
N ILE A 346 13.65 -11.17 9.40
CA ILE A 346 14.16 -11.98 8.29
C ILE A 346 13.91 -11.21 7.01
N ALA A 347 14.96 -10.81 6.31
CA ALA A 347 14.85 -10.07 5.07
C ALA A 347 14.34 -10.97 3.94
N LEU A 348 13.34 -10.48 3.22
CA LEU A 348 12.78 -11.08 2.02
C LEU A 348 13.10 -10.18 0.81
N PRO A 349 13.26 -10.76 -0.38
CA PRO A 349 13.54 -9.96 -1.57
C PRO A 349 12.31 -9.17 -2.01
N ALA A 350 12.54 -8.09 -2.76
CA ALA A 350 11.48 -7.26 -3.32
C ALA A 350 10.51 -8.01 -4.25
N TRP A 351 10.99 -9.07 -4.91
CA TRP A 351 10.19 -9.95 -5.79
C TRP A 351 9.57 -11.13 -5.06
N ASP A 352 9.15 -10.92 -3.83
CA ASP A 352 8.50 -11.95 -3.03
C ASP A 352 7.14 -12.34 -3.64
N PRO A 353 6.83 -13.66 -3.77
CA PRO A 353 5.60 -14.10 -4.44
C PRO A 353 4.30 -13.75 -3.69
N MET A 354 4.39 -13.32 -2.44
CA MET A 354 3.23 -12.84 -1.68
C MET A 354 2.68 -11.53 -2.22
N PHE A 355 3.50 -10.73 -2.91
CA PHE A 355 3.12 -9.44 -3.47
C PHE A 355 2.97 -9.57 -4.97
N LEU A 356 1.73 -9.59 -5.43
CA LEU A 356 1.41 -9.53 -6.85
C LEU A 356 1.36 -8.06 -7.27
N ASP A 357 2.03 -7.74 -8.37
CA ASP A 357 1.84 -6.46 -9.04
C ASP A 357 0.40 -6.40 -9.57
N GLU A 358 -0.33 -5.31 -9.28
CA GLU A 358 -1.66 -5.03 -9.80
C GLU A 358 -1.64 -4.67 -11.28
#